data_772b9cb4341353eb76b737c8ab92786f
#
_entry.id   772b9cb4341353eb76b737c8ab92786f
#
_cell.length_a   1.000
_cell.length_b   1.000
_cell.length_c   1.000
_cell.angle_alpha   90.00
_cell.angle_beta   90.00
_cell.angle_gamma   90.00
#
_symmetry.space_group_name_H-M   'P 1'
#
loop_
_entity.id
_entity.type
_entity.pdbx_description
1 polymer ?
#
loop_
_entity_poly.entity_id
_entity_poly.type
_entity_poly.pdbx_seq_one_letter_code
_entity_poly.pdbx_strand_id
1 'polypeptide(L)' 'MVLSGRYDDPKLEQLARDVFAMFPNCHRCGQAIARFEDADIRVHMQRVVHRGECPPPPSVEQVLP' A
#
# COMPACT_ATOMS: atom_id res chain seq x y z
N MET A 1 23.23 13.79 -3.23
CA MET A 1 21.93 13.70 -3.47
C MET A 1 21.19 12.79 -2.58
N VAL A 2 20.10 13.16 -2.20
CA VAL A 2 19.36 12.38 -1.31
C VAL A 2 18.33 11.62 -1.98
N LEU A 3 18.23 10.39 -1.69
CA LEU A 3 17.22 9.58 -2.23
C LEU A 3 16.18 9.48 -1.22
N SER A 4 15.17 10.20 -1.35
CA SER A 4 14.15 10.16 -0.37
C SER A 4 13.20 9.05 -0.61
N GLY A 5 13.27 8.42 -1.71
CA GLY A 5 12.31 7.41 -1.96
C GLY A 5 12.70 6.07 -1.42
N ARG A 6 11.77 5.19 -1.35
CA ARG A 6 12.03 3.84 -0.93
C ARG A 6 12.57 3.01 -2.07
N TYR A 7 12.52 3.54 -3.27
CA TYR A 7 12.94 2.81 -4.44
C TYR A 7 14.06 3.61 -5.07
N ASP A 8 15.26 3.10 -5.02
CA ASP A 8 16.40 3.80 -5.58
C ASP A 8 16.42 3.71 -7.09
N ASP A 9 15.80 2.73 -7.63
CA ASP A 9 15.86 2.48 -9.06
C ASP A 9 14.54 2.90 -9.67
N PRO A 10 14.52 3.73 -10.68
CA PRO A 10 13.25 4.10 -11.30
C PRO A 10 12.49 2.92 -11.86
N LYS A 11 13.19 1.86 -12.28
CA LYS A 11 12.49 0.69 -12.76
C LYS A 11 11.78 0.00 -11.61
N LEU A 12 12.40 -0.02 -10.45
CA LEU A 12 11.77 -0.63 -9.29
C LEU A 12 10.57 0.17 -8.87
N GLU A 13 10.67 1.48 -8.92
CA GLU A 13 9.52 2.30 -8.58
C GLU A 13 8.38 2.05 -9.56
N GLN A 14 8.69 1.91 -10.84
CA GLN A 14 7.66 1.65 -11.82
C GLN A 14 7.00 0.31 -11.56
N LEU A 15 7.78 -0.70 -11.21
CA LEU A 15 7.22 -1.99 -10.90
C LEU A 15 6.34 -1.89 -9.65
N ALA A 16 6.76 -1.12 -8.69
CA ALA A 16 5.96 -0.94 -7.48
C ALA A 16 4.64 -0.27 -7.80
N ARG A 17 4.67 0.74 -8.67
CA ARG A 17 3.44 1.40 -9.04
C ARG A 17 2.52 0.46 -9.80
N ASP A 18 3.09 -0.40 -10.63
CA ASP A 18 2.29 -1.38 -11.35
C ASP A 18 1.64 -2.37 -10.40
N VAL A 19 2.39 -2.82 -9.41
CA VAL A 19 1.83 -3.75 -8.43
C VAL A 19 0.73 -3.05 -7.63
N PHE A 20 0.95 -1.80 -7.28
CA PHE A 20 -0.07 -1.06 -6.53
C PHE A 20 -1.33 -0.90 -7.37
N ALA A 21 -1.19 -0.69 -8.66
CA ALA A 21 -2.35 -0.55 -9.53
C ALA A 21 -3.12 -1.86 -9.62
N MET A 22 -2.42 -2.98 -9.57
CA MET A 22 -3.10 -4.25 -9.65
C MET A 22 -3.71 -4.66 -8.32
N PHE A 23 -3.06 -4.29 -7.23
CA PHE A 23 -3.52 -4.70 -5.91
C PHE A 23 -3.58 -3.47 -5.01
N PRO A 24 -4.59 -2.63 -5.18
CA PRO A 24 -4.66 -1.39 -4.40
C PRO A 24 -5.07 -1.59 -2.94
N ASN A 25 -5.45 -2.81 -2.59
CA ASN A 25 -5.88 -3.06 -1.23
C ASN A 25 -4.77 -3.68 -0.40
N CYS A 26 -4.73 -3.33 0.85
CA CYS A 26 -3.73 -3.86 1.75
C CYS A 26 -3.92 -5.36 1.91
N HIS A 27 -2.86 -6.12 1.77
CA HIS A 27 -2.93 -7.56 1.89
C HIS A 27 -3.21 -7.99 3.32
N ARG A 28 -2.88 -7.13 4.27
CA ARG A 28 -3.05 -7.48 5.67
C ARG A 28 -4.44 -7.16 6.20
N CYS A 29 -4.97 -6.01 5.88
CA CYS A 29 -6.26 -5.62 6.42
C CYS A 29 -7.37 -5.57 5.38
N GLY A 30 -7.03 -5.63 4.11
CA GLY A 30 -8.04 -5.63 3.07
C GLY A 30 -8.58 -4.28 2.68
N GLN A 31 -8.14 -3.23 3.35
CA GLN A 31 -8.67 -1.92 3.02
C GLN A 31 -7.88 -1.29 1.90
N ALA A 32 -8.53 -0.48 1.12
CA ALA A 32 -7.88 0.18 0.01
C ALA A 32 -6.89 1.21 0.53
N ILE A 33 -5.77 1.34 -0.18
CA ILE A 33 -4.78 2.32 0.16
C ILE A 33 -4.91 3.44 -0.84
N ALA A 34 -5.21 4.63 -0.36
CA ALA A 34 -5.53 5.73 -1.26
C ALA A 34 -4.32 6.29 -1.98
N ARG A 35 -3.16 6.25 -1.35
CA ARG A 35 -2.00 6.90 -1.91
C ARG A 35 -0.84 5.94 -2.02
N PHE A 36 -0.09 6.08 -3.09
CA PHE A 36 1.06 5.20 -3.32
C PHE A 36 2.07 5.33 -2.19
N GLU A 37 2.28 6.54 -1.70
CA GLU A 37 3.27 6.73 -0.67
C GLU A 37 2.85 6.15 0.66
N ASP A 38 1.57 5.84 0.83
CA ASP A 38 1.11 5.20 2.05
C ASP A 38 1.17 3.69 1.94
N ALA A 39 1.64 3.18 0.83
CA ALA A 39 1.69 1.75 0.59
C ALA A 39 3.12 1.26 0.66
N ASP A 40 3.30 0.08 1.18
CA ASP A 40 4.58 -0.57 1.19
C ASP A 40 4.46 -1.71 0.20
N ILE A 41 5.12 -1.60 -0.94
CA ILE A 41 4.96 -2.53 -2.02
C ILE A 41 6.02 -3.59 -1.96
N ARG A 42 5.60 -4.83 -1.89
CA ARG A 42 6.52 -5.96 -1.90
C ARG A 42 6.55 -6.46 -3.33
N VAL A 43 7.43 -5.89 -4.14
CA VAL A 43 7.45 -6.17 -5.55
C VAL A 43 7.68 -7.65 -5.82
N HIS A 44 8.58 -8.27 -5.09
CA HIS A 44 8.88 -9.66 -5.33
C HIS A 44 7.69 -10.57 -5.02
N MET A 45 6.90 -10.18 -4.06
CA MET A 45 5.75 -10.98 -3.67
C MET A 45 4.48 -10.50 -4.32
N GLN A 46 4.56 -9.38 -5.04
CA GLN A 46 3.40 -8.77 -5.67
C GLN A 46 2.31 -8.53 -4.63
N ARG A 47 2.69 -7.93 -3.52
CA ARG A 47 1.76 -7.62 -2.46
C ARG A 47 1.89 -6.17 -2.07
N VAL A 48 0.81 -5.61 -1.58
CA VAL A 48 0.77 -4.24 -1.14
C VAL A 48 0.22 -4.24 0.26
N VAL A 49 0.88 -3.55 1.17
CA VAL A 49 0.37 -3.42 2.53
C VAL A 49 0.50 -1.97 2.93
N HIS A 50 -0.17 -1.59 4.00
CA HIS A 50 -0.04 -0.24 4.48
C HIS A 50 1.37 -0.02 5.00
N ARG A 51 1.88 1.18 4.79
CA ARG A 51 3.16 1.53 5.30
C ARG A 51 2.98 1.76 6.80
N GLY A 52 3.64 0.99 7.60
CA GLY A 52 3.45 1.08 9.03
C GLY A 52 2.23 0.28 9.46
N GLU A 53 1.47 0.82 10.35
CA GLU A 53 0.33 0.11 10.88
C GLU A 53 -0.89 0.28 10.01
N CYS A 54 -1.68 -0.74 9.93
CA CYS A 54 -2.94 -0.63 9.22
C CYS A 54 -3.91 0.18 10.03
N PRO A 55 -4.69 1.02 9.37
CA PRO A 55 -5.71 1.79 10.11
C PRO A 55 -6.83 0.87 10.54
N PRO A 56 -7.59 1.27 11.51
CA PRO A 56 -8.73 0.46 11.93
C PRO A 56 -9.75 0.37 10.82
N PRO A 57 -10.49 -0.70 10.74
CA PRO A 57 -11.49 -0.83 9.68
C PRO A 57 -12.60 0.16 9.88
N PRO A 58 -13.30 0.49 8.82
CA PRO A 58 -14.42 1.39 8.94
C PRO A 58 -15.41 0.77 9.87
N SER A 59 -15.91 1.57 10.74
CA SER A 59 -16.74 1.05 11.68
C SER A 59 -18.03 0.75 11.15
N VAL A 60 -18.52 -0.39 11.25
CA VAL A 60 -19.78 -0.70 10.80
C VAL A 60 -20.61 -1.06 11.87
N GLU A 61 -20.04 -1.26 12.98
CA GLU A 61 -20.84 -1.72 13.99
C GLU A 61 -21.68 -0.66 14.44
N GLN A 62 -21.37 0.49 14.18
CA GLN A 62 -22.14 1.50 14.67
C GLN A 62 -23.41 1.50 14.06
N VAL A 63 -23.61 0.75 13.20
CA VAL A 63 -24.80 0.73 12.60
C VAL A 63 -25.80 0.29 13.44
N LEU A 64 -25.63 -0.25 14.33
CA LEU A 64 -26.60 -0.78 15.00
C LEU A 64 -27.49 0.00 15.37
N PRO A 65 -28.38 -0.12 15.46
CA PRO A 65 -29.46 0.61 15.78
C PRO A 65 -30.02 0.45 16.75
#